data_8f9231d817efc57be6dfc36e2f1158ac
#
_entry.id   8f9231d817efc57be6dfc36e2f1158ac
#
_cell.length_a   1.000
_cell.length_b   1.000
_cell.length_c   1.000
_cell.angle_alpha   90.00
_cell.angle_beta   90.00
_cell.angle_gamma   90.00
#
_symmetry.space_group_name_H-M   'P 1'
#
loop_
_entity.id
_entity.type
_entity.pdbx_description
1 polymer ?
#
loop_
_entity_poly.entity_id
_entity_poly.type
_entity_poly.pdbx_seq_one_letter_code
_entity_poly.pdbx_strand_id
1 'polypeptide(L)'
;MQKFSFTTQIMSSSKDYLQFILDQISDLSEISYRYMMWEYILYYHKKIIGWIYDNRLLLKQTEKVKNMFDNIEMQVPYQWAKPMIYINNVDNPDYLKNIIIITYEELIK
;
A
#
# COMPACT_ATOMS: atom_id res chain seq x y z
N MET A 1 -16.36 -12.89 16.13
CA MET A 1 -16.32 -12.72 15.80
C MET A 1 -16.47 -12.77 15.31
N GLN A 2 -16.19 -12.98 15.29
CA GLN A 2 -16.10 -12.91 14.90
C GLN A 2 -15.89 -13.04 14.24
N LYS A 3 -15.77 -13.31 14.16
CA LYS A 3 -15.44 -13.29 13.60
C LYS A 3 -15.42 -13.60 12.89
N PHE A 4 -15.36 -14.00 12.70
CA PHE A 4 -15.20 -14.09 12.09
C PHE A 4 -15.21 -14.41 11.34
N SER A 5 -15.34 -14.65 11.29
CA SER A 5 -15.24 -14.68 10.68
C SER A 5 -15.09 -15.00 9.94
N PHE A 6 -15.07 -15.25 9.78
CA PHE A 6 -14.86 -15.24 9.14
C PHE A 6 -15.09 -15.24 8.33
N THR A 7 -15.27 -15.62 8.43
CA THR A 7 -15.41 -15.38 7.64
C THR A 7 -15.34 -14.99 7.16
N THR A 8 -15.23 -15.12 7.08
CA THR A 8 -15.05 -14.67 6.48
C THR A 8 -14.84 -14.19 6.08
N GLN A 9 -14.92 -15.41 6.03
CA GLN A 9 -14.61 -14.33 5.70
C GLN A 9 -13.49 -13.80 4.74
N ILE A 10 -13.69 -13.76 3.51
CA ILE A 10 -12.79 -13.07 2.60
C ILE A 10 -12.64 -11.65 3.06
N MET A 11 -11.40 -11.21 3.15
CA MET A 11 -11.10 -9.90 3.71
C MET A 11 -10.73 -8.93 2.62
N SER A 12 -11.74 -8.42 1.91
CA SER A 12 -11.49 -7.32 1.00
C SER A 12 -11.14 -6.07 1.81
N SER A 13 -10.36 -5.17 1.23
CA SER A 13 -10.08 -3.90 1.86
C SER A 13 -11.33 -3.04 1.86
N SER A 14 -11.58 -2.33 2.96
CA SER A 14 -12.73 -1.47 3.07
C SER A 14 -12.49 -0.16 2.34
N LYS A 15 -13.59 0.47 1.89
CA LYS A 15 -13.50 1.82 1.32
C LYS A 15 -13.05 2.83 2.36
N ASP A 16 -13.38 2.60 3.62
CA ASP A 16 -12.97 3.50 4.69
C ASP A 16 -11.45 3.52 4.84
N TYR A 17 -10.82 2.34 4.75
CA TYR A 17 -9.37 2.29 4.83
C TYR A 17 -8.73 2.96 3.61
N LEU A 18 -9.27 2.70 2.42
CA LEU A 18 -8.80 3.38 1.21
C LEU A 18 -8.89 4.89 1.37
N GLN A 19 -10.05 5.38 1.82
CA GLN A 19 -10.23 6.81 1.98
C GLN A 19 -9.26 7.38 3.00
N PHE A 20 -9.02 6.65 4.08
CA PHE A 20 -8.02 7.07 5.07
C PHE A 20 -6.65 7.25 4.41
N ILE A 21 -6.20 6.27 3.63
CA ILE A 21 -4.92 6.38 2.95
C ILE A 21 -4.90 7.57 1.99
N LEU A 22 -5.94 7.71 1.18
CA LEU A 22 -5.99 8.82 0.22
C LEU A 22 -5.95 10.18 0.91
N ASP A 23 -6.61 10.29 2.06
CA ASP A 23 -6.60 11.53 2.83
C ASP A 23 -5.19 11.86 3.34
N GLN A 24 -4.44 10.84 3.75
CA GLN A 24 -3.07 11.06 4.23
C GLN A 24 -2.15 11.61 3.15
N ILE A 25 -2.41 11.25 1.89
CA ILE A 25 -1.54 11.64 0.79
C ILE A 25 -2.22 12.62 -0.15
N SER A 26 -3.22 13.35 0.35
CA SER A 26 -4.01 14.27 -0.49
C SER A 26 -3.18 15.41 -1.06
N ASP A 27 -2.03 15.73 -0.47
CA ASP A 27 -1.15 16.76 -1.01
C ASP A 27 -0.40 16.31 -2.27
N LEU A 28 -0.35 15.02 -2.54
CA LEU A 28 0.29 14.53 -3.75
C LEU A 28 -0.69 14.59 -4.91
N SER A 29 -0.30 15.24 -6.00
CA SER A 29 -1.08 15.23 -7.22
C SER A 29 -0.92 13.89 -7.92
N GLU A 30 -1.82 13.56 -8.84
CA GLU A 30 -1.71 12.39 -9.70
C GLU A 30 -1.74 11.05 -8.95
N ILE A 31 -2.36 11.03 -7.78
CA ILE A 31 -2.70 9.78 -7.10
C ILE A 31 -3.99 9.25 -7.69
N SER A 32 -4.02 7.98 -8.02
CA SER A 32 -5.24 7.32 -8.48
C SER A 32 -5.25 5.88 -7.98
N TYR A 33 -6.39 5.23 -8.14
CA TYR A 33 -6.52 3.86 -7.70
C TYR A 33 -7.51 3.12 -8.61
N ARG A 34 -7.45 1.80 -8.54
CA ARG A 34 -8.38 0.94 -9.26
C ARG A 34 -8.75 -0.22 -8.35
N TYR A 35 -10.05 -0.49 -8.23
CA TYR A 35 -10.53 -1.65 -7.51
C TYR A 35 -10.41 -2.88 -8.40
N MET A 36 -9.80 -3.94 -7.89
CA MET A 36 -9.64 -5.16 -8.66
C MET A 36 -9.46 -6.35 -7.72
N MET A 37 -10.32 -7.36 -7.88
CA MET A 37 -10.19 -8.64 -7.15
C MET A 37 -10.07 -8.44 -5.64
N TRP A 38 -10.98 -7.64 -5.08
CA TRP A 38 -11.09 -7.40 -3.64
C TRP A 38 -10.02 -6.47 -3.08
N GLU A 39 -9.22 -5.85 -3.94
CA GLU A 39 -8.11 -5.00 -3.53
C GLU A 39 -8.13 -3.70 -4.31
N TYR A 40 -7.34 -2.74 -3.81
CA TYR A 40 -7.15 -1.49 -4.55
C TYR A 40 -5.70 -1.41 -5.00
N ILE A 41 -5.51 -1.17 -6.29
CA ILE A 41 -4.20 -0.91 -6.85
C ILE A 41 -3.97 0.59 -6.76
N LEU A 42 -2.84 1.00 -6.22
CA LEU A 42 -2.53 2.40 -6.01
C LEU A 42 -1.51 2.87 -7.05
N TYR A 43 -1.82 3.99 -7.68
CA TYR A 43 -0.97 4.58 -8.72
C TYR A 43 -0.50 5.96 -8.31
N TYR A 44 0.71 6.29 -8.71
CA TYR A 44 1.23 7.66 -8.62
C TYR A 44 1.80 8.00 -9.98
N HIS A 45 1.33 9.11 -10.58
CA HIS A 45 1.67 9.48 -11.96
C HIS A 45 1.46 8.30 -12.91
N LYS A 46 0.34 7.61 -12.74
CA LYS A 46 -0.08 6.48 -13.58
C LYS A 46 0.82 5.25 -13.47
N LYS A 47 1.77 5.24 -12.57
CA LYS A 47 2.63 4.10 -12.30
C LYS A 47 2.14 3.35 -11.07
N ILE A 48 2.01 2.04 -11.17
CA ILE A 48 1.62 1.24 -10.00
C ILE A 48 2.73 1.32 -8.96
N ILE A 49 2.39 1.78 -7.76
CA ILE A 49 3.36 1.86 -6.67
C ILE A 49 3.08 0.84 -5.58
N GLY A 50 1.87 0.31 -5.52
CA GLY A 50 1.56 -0.66 -4.48
C GLY A 50 0.10 -1.05 -4.49
N TRP A 51 -0.30 -1.72 -3.41
CA TRP A 51 -1.65 -2.24 -3.23
C TRP A 51 -2.16 -1.92 -1.84
N ILE A 52 -3.48 -1.75 -1.75
CA ILE A 52 -4.17 -1.80 -0.47
C ILE A 52 -4.88 -3.15 -0.45
N TYR A 53 -4.41 -4.04 0.42
CA TYR A 53 -4.84 -5.41 0.47
C TYR A 53 -5.16 -5.80 1.91
N ASP A 54 -6.38 -6.26 2.15
CA ASP A 54 -6.80 -6.69 3.49
C ASP A 54 -6.50 -5.60 4.53
N ASN A 55 -6.87 -4.35 4.20
CA ASN A 55 -6.67 -3.16 5.02
C ASN A 55 -5.20 -2.99 5.43
N ARG A 56 -4.30 -3.26 4.50
CA ARG A 56 -2.87 -3.02 4.67
C ARG A 56 -2.33 -2.33 3.43
N LEU A 57 -1.42 -1.40 3.65
CA LEU A 57 -0.73 -0.75 2.54
C LEU A 57 0.57 -1.48 2.26
N LEU A 58 0.69 -1.99 1.06
CA LEU A 58 1.87 -2.71 0.60
C LEU A 58 2.44 -1.96 -0.60
N LEU A 59 3.70 -1.57 -0.51
CA LEU A 59 4.36 -0.86 -1.61
C LEU A 59 5.34 -1.78 -2.32
N LYS A 60 5.52 -1.57 -3.61
CA LYS A 60 6.52 -2.31 -4.35
C LYS A 60 7.88 -2.10 -3.72
N GLN A 61 8.65 -3.17 -3.59
CA GLN A 61 9.93 -3.08 -2.96
C GLN A 61 10.95 -2.39 -3.87
N THR A 62 11.76 -1.54 -3.26
CA THR A 62 12.92 -0.92 -3.90
C THR A 62 14.08 -1.00 -2.94
N GLU A 63 15.29 -1.07 -3.46
CA GLU A 63 16.47 -1.16 -2.60
C GLU A 63 16.61 0.09 -1.73
N LYS A 64 16.29 1.25 -2.29
CA LYS A 64 16.45 2.49 -1.54
C LYS A 64 15.56 2.51 -0.31
N VAL A 65 14.28 2.14 -0.45
CA VAL A 65 13.37 2.12 0.69
C VAL A 65 13.80 1.05 1.70
N LYS A 66 14.21 -0.13 1.21
CA LYS A 66 14.66 -1.18 2.12
C LYS A 66 15.87 -0.74 2.94
N ASN A 67 16.73 0.08 2.35
CA ASN A 67 17.95 0.55 3.04
C ASN A 67 17.70 1.73 3.98
N MET A 68 16.53 2.35 3.90
CA MET A 68 16.19 3.49 4.76
C MET A 68 15.76 3.10 6.16
N PHE A 69 15.38 1.86 6.35
CA PHE A 69 14.78 1.40 7.62
C PHE A 69 15.45 0.13 8.09
N ASP A 70 15.61 0.04 9.43
CA ASP A 70 16.27 -1.12 10.03
C ASP A 70 15.36 -2.35 10.06
N ASN A 71 14.05 -2.13 10.22
CA ASN A 71 13.10 -3.21 10.39
C ASN A 71 12.03 -3.13 9.32
N ILE A 72 12.37 -3.67 8.14
CA ILE A 72 11.41 -3.74 7.04
C ILE A 72 10.64 -5.04 7.16
N GLU A 73 9.32 -4.94 7.14
CA GLU A 73 8.48 -6.11 7.09
C GLU A 73 8.02 -6.31 5.64
N MET A 74 8.30 -7.50 5.12
CA MET A 74 7.87 -7.87 3.78
C MET A 74 6.66 -8.77 3.89
N GLN A 75 5.66 -8.56 3.05
CA GLN A 75 4.47 -9.38 3.01
C GLN A 75 4.11 -9.71 1.58
N VAL A 76 3.50 -10.87 1.39
CA VAL A 76 3.01 -11.31 0.10
C VAL A 76 1.51 -11.05 0.07
N PRO A 77 1.01 -10.21 -0.86
CA PRO A 77 -0.41 -9.87 -0.87
C PRO A 77 -1.31 -11.05 -1.22
N TYR A 78 -0.82 -11.98 -2.03
CA TYR A 78 -1.56 -13.20 -2.36
C TYR A 78 -0.55 -14.26 -2.79
N GLN A 79 -1.01 -15.51 -2.82
CA GLN A 79 -0.14 -16.63 -3.18
C GLN A 79 0.49 -16.37 -4.56
N TRP A 80 1.78 -16.64 -4.68
CA TRP A 80 2.58 -16.49 -5.90
C TRP A 80 2.95 -15.05 -6.24
N ALA A 81 2.49 -14.07 -5.46
CA ALA A 81 2.90 -12.68 -5.67
C ALA A 81 4.32 -12.46 -5.16
N LYS A 82 4.99 -11.44 -5.69
CA LYS A 82 6.28 -11.02 -5.16
C LYS A 82 6.08 -10.36 -3.81
N PRO A 83 7.04 -10.51 -2.89
CA PRO A 83 6.95 -9.80 -1.62
C PRO A 83 6.94 -8.29 -1.82
N MET A 84 6.19 -7.61 -0.97
CA MET A 84 6.07 -6.16 -0.99
C MET A 84 6.36 -5.62 0.41
N ILE A 85 6.69 -4.35 0.48
CA ILE A 85 7.00 -3.71 1.76
C ILE A 85 5.69 -3.32 2.44
N TYR A 86 5.48 -3.82 3.65
CA TYR A 86 4.32 -3.47 4.45
C TYR A 86 4.58 -2.16 5.17
N ILE A 87 3.71 -1.18 4.95
CA ILE A 87 3.81 0.14 5.56
C ILE A 87 2.77 0.18 6.68
N ASN A 88 3.22 0.14 7.92
CA ASN A 88 2.32 0.14 9.06
C ASN A 88 2.12 1.53 9.67
N ASN A 89 3.00 2.50 9.36
CA ASN A 89 2.93 3.85 9.92
C ASN A 89 2.16 4.76 8.95
N VAL A 90 0.89 4.40 8.70
CA VAL A 90 0.09 5.08 7.68
C VAL A 90 -0.61 6.33 8.21
N ASP A 91 -0.50 6.61 9.49
CA ASP A 91 -1.13 7.77 10.11
C ASP A 91 -0.21 9.00 10.17
N ASN A 92 0.95 8.91 9.55
CA ASN A 92 1.90 10.03 9.46
C ASN A 92 1.97 10.48 8.00
N PRO A 93 1.28 11.57 7.63
CA PRO A 93 1.21 11.99 6.23
C PRO A 93 2.57 12.30 5.61
N ASP A 94 3.46 12.97 6.33
CA ASP A 94 4.76 13.34 5.77
C ASP A 94 5.61 12.12 5.49
N TYR A 95 5.61 11.17 6.42
CA TYR A 95 6.31 9.91 6.25
C TYR A 95 5.76 9.14 5.05
N LEU A 96 4.44 9.03 4.97
CA LEU A 96 3.79 8.26 3.91
C LEU A 96 4.03 8.88 2.53
N LYS A 97 3.87 10.21 2.43
CA LYS A 97 4.12 10.90 1.16
C LYS A 97 5.56 10.71 0.70
N ASN A 98 6.50 10.82 1.63
CA ASN A 98 7.91 10.69 1.29
C ASN A 98 8.24 9.29 0.77
N ILE A 99 7.73 8.26 1.42
CA ILE A 99 7.95 6.89 0.98
C ILE A 99 7.35 6.65 -0.41
N ILE A 100 6.17 7.19 -0.66
CA ILE A 100 5.52 7.02 -1.96
C ILE A 100 6.35 7.69 -3.05
N ILE A 101 6.83 8.91 -2.80
CA ILE A 101 7.65 9.62 -3.78
C ILE A 101 8.94 8.86 -4.08
N ILE A 102 9.61 8.39 -3.04
CA ILE A 102 10.86 7.64 -3.21
C ILE A 102 10.61 6.34 -3.98
N THR A 103 9.55 5.63 -3.62
CA THR A 103 9.20 4.40 -4.33
C THR A 103 9.00 4.67 -5.81
N TYR A 104 8.25 5.71 -6.13
CA TYR A 104 7.99 6.08 -7.52
C TYR A 104 9.30 6.39 -8.25
N GLU A 105 10.13 7.22 -7.64
CA GLU A 105 11.38 7.63 -8.27
C GLU A 105 12.30 6.44 -8.57
N GLU A 106 12.33 5.47 -7.66
CA GLU A 106 13.14 4.28 -7.88
C GLU A 106 12.55 3.37 -8.96
N LEU A 107 11.23 3.32 -9.06
CA LEU A 107 10.59 2.45 -10.04
C LEU A 107 10.70 2.96 -11.47
N ILE A 108 10.88 4.27 -11.65
CA ILE A 108 10.95 4.85 -13.00
C ILE A 108 12.39 5.03 -13.49
N LYS A 109 13.36 4.67 -12.69
CA LYS A 109 14.76 4.77 -13.14
C LYS A 109 15.04 3.90 -14.36
#